data_bbe0332ecee4346b55c29bcb42a0d123
#
_entry.id   bbe0332ecee4346b55c29bcb42a0d123
#
_cell.length_a   1.000
_cell.length_b   1.000
_cell.length_c   1.000
_cell.angle_alpha   90.00
_cell.angle_beta   90.00
_cell.angle_gamma   90.00
#
_symmetry.space_group_name_H-M   'P 1'
#
loop_
_entity.id
_entity.type
_entity.pdbx_description
1 polymer ?
#
loop_
_entity_poly.entity_id
_entity_poly.type
_entity_poly.pdbx_seq_one_letter_code
_entity_poly.pdbx_strand_id
1 'polypeptide(L)'
;MTCRKSSTPSPDARSTVPRIPHPYRLAPARIGDAALLAAMSQAHIESGLKPAWGAARIRWHVRDADSVVLTSRSGVTIAGFAIMRYGDDVAHLNLLAVAPTHRRRGLARALVQWLEESALTAGTFIIGLELRAGNEAARAFYRALGYRELGQIPGYYQGVESAIRMVRVVRGERANIPGSWQQTP
;
A
#
# COMPACT_ATOMS: atom_id res chain seq x y z
N MET A 1 -23.56 -53.02 14.08
CA MET A 1 -22.74 -52.09 14.90
C MET A 1 -21.67 -51.49 14.01
N THR A 2 -21.92 -50.33 13.43
CA THR A 2 -21.00 -49.63 12.54
C THR A 2 -20.58 -48.33 13.20
N CYS A 3 -19.31 -48.29 13.62
CA CYS A 3 -18.70 -47.17 14.32
C CYS A 3 -18.41 -46.03 13.31
N ARG A 4 -19.12 -44.91 13.43
CA ARG A 4 -18.82 -43.67 12.69
C ARG A 4 -17.56 -43.03 13.30
N LYS A 5 -16.49 -42.97 12.51
CA LYS A 5 -15.32 -42.16 12.83
C LYS A 5 -15.70 -40.68 12.65
N SER A 6 -15.71 -39.94 13.75
CA SER A 6 -15.77 -38.50 13.77
C SER A 6 -14.43 -37.92 13.31
N SER A 7 -14.41 -37.37 12.13
CA SER A 7 -13.27 -36.57 11.65
C SER A 7 -13.32 -35.18 12.29
N THR A 8 -12.43 -34.93 13.19
CA THR A 8 -12.15 -33.61 13.76
C THR A 8 -11.57 -32.72 12.66
N PRO A 9 -12.07 -31.50 12.41
CA PRO A 9 -11.43 -30.60 11.48
C PRO A 9 -10.12 -30.06 12.07
N SER A 10 -9.03 -30.18 11.31
CA SER A 10 -7.72 -29.60 11.63
C SER A 10 -7.82 -28.07 11.79
N PRO A 11 -7.22 -27.50 12.84
CA PRO A 11 -7.11 -26.06 13.01
C PRO A 11 -5.90 -25.54 12.23
N ASP A 12 -6.04 -25.34 10.92
CA ASP A 12 -5.04 -24.61 10.12
C ASP A 12 -5.68 -23.43 9.40
N ALA A 13 -6.31 -22.57 10.18
CA ALA A 13 -6.57 -21.19 9.78
C ALA A 13 -5.24 -20.46 9.89
N ARG A 14 -4.47 -20.45 8.79
CA ARG A 14 -3.22 -19.69 8.69
C ARG A 14 -3.48 -18.25 9.06
N SER A 15 -2.93 -17.83 10.20
CA SER A 15 -2.89 -16.44 10.62
C SER A 15 -2.30 -15.60 9.49
N THR A 16 -3.13 -14.75 8.89
CA THR A 16 -2.78 -13.84 7.79
C THR A 16 -2.02 -12.61 8.26
N VAL A 17 -1.57 -12.58 9.53
CA VAL A 17 -0.80 -11.46 10.06
C VAL A 17 0.50 -11.28 9.27
N PRO A 18 0.76 -10.10 8.69
CA PRO A 18 1.97 -9.84 7.91
C PRO A 18 3.22 -10.16 8.72
N ARG A 19 4.11 -10.97 8.17
CA ARG A 19 5.36 -11.30 8.84
C ARG A 19 6.31 -10.11 8.77
N ILE A 20 6.40 -9.39 9.88
CA ILE A 20 7.28 -8.21 10.02
C ILE A 20 8.69 -8.72 10.34
N PRO A 21 9.71 -8.38 9.53
CA PRO A 21 11.08 -8.79 9.83
C PRO A 21 11.59 -8.07 11.08
N HIS A 22 12.20 -8.83 12.00
CA HIS A 22 12.87 -8.24 13.15
C HIS A 22 14.12 -7.44 12.69
N PRO A 23 14.43 -6.25 13.24
CA PRO A 23 13.86 -5.60 14.44
C PRO A 23 12.76 -4.56 14.15
N TYR A 24 12.01 -4.68 13.08
CA TYR A 24 11.03 -3.66 12.68
C TYR A 24 9.67 -3.87 13.34
N ARG A 25 8.96 -2.75 13.53
CA ARG A 25 7.57 -2.70 13.99
C ARG A 25 6.76 -1.83 13.05
N LEU A 26 5.55 -2.26 12.71
CA LEU A 26 4.56 -1.41 12.04
C LEU A 26 3.76 -0.65 13.11
N ALA A 27 3.55 0.63 12.89
CA ALA A 27 2.74 1.48 13.75
C ALA A 27 2.12 2.64 12.93
N PRO A 28 0.92 3.11 13.30
CA PRO A 28 0.39 4.35 12.75
C PRO A 28 1.37 5.50 12.95
N ALA A 29 1.43 6.39 11.97
CA ALA A 29 2.25 7.59 12.05
C ALA A 29 1.69 8.56 13.09
N ARG A 30 2.58 9.29 13.76
CA ARG A 30 2.21 10.40 14.62
C ARG A 30 2.23 11.71 13.83
N ILE A 31 1.49 12.70 14.27
CA ILE A 31 1.47 14.04 13.65
C ILE A 31 2.88 14.63 13.52
N GLY A 32 3.74 14.39 14.53
CA GLY A 32 5.14 14.83 14.53
C GLY A 32 6.02 14.17 13.47
N ASP A 33 5.61 13.03 12.92
CA ASP A 33 6.37 12.33 11.88
C ASP A 33 6.24 13.01 10.50
N ALA A 34 5.22 13.84 10.30
CA ALA A 34 4.81 14.32 8.99
C ALA A 34 5.94 15.05 8.22
N ALA A 35 6.80 15.80 8.89
CA ALA A 35 7.92 16.47 8.24
C ALA A 35 8.96 15.47 7.70
N LEU A 36 9.27 14.43 8.49
CA LEU A 36 10.19 13.38 8.06
C LEU A 36 9.60 12.55 6.90
N LEU A 37 8.31 12.21 6.97
CA LEU A 37 7.64 11.47 5.90
C LEU A 37 7.57 12.28 4.60
N ALA A 38 7.37 13.60 4.69
CA ALA A 38 7.42 14.49 3.52
C ALA A 38 8.82 14.50 2.89
N ALA A 39 9.87 14.61 3.70
CA ALA A 39 11.25 14.53 3.23
C ALA A 39 11.56 13.18 2.56
N MET A 40 11.06 12.07 3.14
CA MET A 40 11.20 10.74 2.54
C MET A 40 10.42 10.62 1.22
N SER A 41 9.21 11.19 1.12
CA SER A 41 8.45 11.22 -0.14
C SER A 41 9.22 11.97 -1.22
N GLN A 42 9.69 13.17 -0.92
CA GLN A 42 10.46 13.97 -1.85
C GLN A 42 11.73 13.26 -2.34
N ALA A 43 12.47 12.65 -1.42
CA ALA A 43 13.73 11.98 -1.76
C ALA A 43 13.55 10.66 -2.55
N HIS A 44 12.47 9.91 -2.31
CA HIS A 44 12.36 8.52 -2.78
C HIS A 44 11.20 8.27 -3.75
N ILE A 45 10.22 9.17 -3.83
CA ILE A 45 9.04 9.03 -4.69
C ILE A 45 8.97 10.19 -5.69
N GLU A 46 9.10 11.43 -5.21
CA GLU A 46 8.89 12.64 -6.00
C GLU A 46 10.20 13.21 -6.60
N SER A 47 11.30 12.46 -6.59
CA SER A 47 12.58 12.90 -7.16
C SER A 47 12.40 13.34 -8.62
N GLY A 48 12.83 14.58 -8.94
CA GLY A 48 12.65 15.16 -10.27
C GLY A 48 11.27 15.78 -10.54
N LEU A 49 10.37 15.80 -9.56
CA LEU A 49 9.04 16.43 -9.63
C LEU A 49 8.94 17.58 -8.62
N LYS A 50 7.99 18.48 -8.82
CA LYS A 50 7.63 19.45 -7.78
C LYS A 50 6.99 18.72 -6.62
N PRO A 51 7.41 18.95 -5.36
CA PRO A 51 6.85 18.24 -4.20
C PRO A 51 5.35 18.48 -4.07
N ALA A 52 4.57 17.40 -4.08
CA ALA A 52 3.12 17.43 -3.90
C ALA A 52 2.71 16.92 -2.50
N TRP A 53 3.59 16.17 -1.83
CA TRP A 53 3.35 15.54 -0.53
C TRP A 53 4.10 16.23 0.60
N GLY A 54 3.79 17.53 0.80
CA GLY A 54 4.34 18.29 1.92
C GLY A 54 3.81 17.84 3.29
N ALA A 55 4.48 18.29 4.36
CA ALA A 55 4.12 17.92 5.73
C ALA A 55 2.67 18.27 6.11
N ALA A 56 2.09 19.35 5.56
CA ALA A 56 0.71 19.73 5.80
C ALA A 56 -0.27 18.67 5.26
N ARG A 57 -0.04 18.19 4.04
CA ARG A 57 -0.86 17.14 3.40
C ARG A 57 -0.76 15.82 4.17
N ILE A 58 0.46 15.43 4.59
CA ILE A 58 0.63 14.21 5.39
C ILE A 58 -0.05 14.33 6.75
N ARG A 59 0.04 15.50 7.44
CA ARG A 59 -0.71 15.73 8.69
C ARG A 59 -2.22 15.62 8.49
N TRP A 60 -2.72 16.08 7.35
CA TRP A 60 -4.13 15.91 7.02
C TRP A 60 -4.50 14.42 6.95
N HIS A 61 -3.74 13.60 6.22
CA HIS A 61 -3.97 12.14 6.17
C HIS A 61 -3.85 11.44 7.53
N VAL A 62 -2.97 11.91 8.43
CA VAL A 62 -2.84 11.36 9.80
C VAL A 62 -4.11 11.62 10.63
N ARG A 63 -4.87 12.68 10.32
CA ARG A 63 -6.10 13.06 11.03
C ARG A 63 -7.38 12.60 10.34
N ASP A 64 -7.30 12.27 9.07
CA ASP A 64 -8.43 11.87 8.25
C ASP A 64 -8.87 10.45 8.63
N ALA A 65 -10.16 10.28 8.96
CA ALA A 65 -10.73 8.99 9.37
C ALA A 65 -10.70 7.95 8.26
N ASP A 66 -10.73 8.40 7.00
CA ASP A 66 -10.70 7.53 5.82
C ASP A 66 -9.27 7.25 5.33
N SER A 67 -8.25 7.65 6.10
CA SER A 67 -6.84 7.46 5.73
C SER A 67 -6.07 6.70 6.79
N VAL A 68 -5.13 5.89 6.33
CA VAL A 68 -4.10 5.29 7.18
C VAL A 68 -2.72 5.73 6.71
N VAL A 69 -1.96 6.32 7.63
CA VAL A 69 -0.53 6.57 7.46
C VAL A 69 0.22 5.58 8.35
N LEU A 70 0.80 4.56 7.74
CA LEU A 70 1.51 3.48 8.43
C LEU A 70 3.02 3.66 8.30
N THR A 71 3.75 3.47 9.40
CA THR A 71 5.22 3.52 9.43
C THR A 71 5.81 2.17 9.79
N SER A 72 6.97 1.84 9.22
CA SER A 72 7.85 0.77 9.67
C SER A 72 9.01 1.39 10.44
N ARG A 73 9.19 1.00 11.71
CA ARG A 73 10.19 1.57 12.61
C ARG A 73 11.18 0.53 13.11
N SER A 74 12.45 0.95 13.20
CA SER A 74 13.50 0.24 13.92
C SER A 74 13.97 1.15 15.05
N GLY A 75 13.55 0.87 16.29
CA GLY A 75 13.68 1.80 17.40
C GLY A 75 12.97 3.12 17.12
N VAL A 76 13.70 4.23 17.19
CA VAL A 76 13.19 5.58 16.89
C VAL A 76 13.20 5.94 15.42
N THR A 77 13.93 5.18 14.59
CA THR A 77 14.13 5.47 13.17
C THR A 77 12.94 4.97 12.33
N ILE A 78 12.40 5.80 11.45
CA ILE A 78 11.43 5.39 10.44
C ILE A 78 12.20 4.84 9.24
N ALA A 79 12.04 3.53 9.02
CA ALA A 79 12.68 2.80 7.93
C ALA A 79 11.86 2.82 6.62
N GLY A 80 10.55 3.02 6.74
CA GLY A 80 9.63 3.10 5.62
C GLY A 80 8.25 3.55 6.06
N PHE A 81 7.41 3.93 5.10
CA PHE A 81 6.02 4.29 5.36
C PHE A 81 5.14 4.03 4.14
N ALA A 82 3.84 3.98 4.37
CA ALA A 82 2.83 3.96 3.33
C ALA A 82 1.62 4.81 3.74
N ILE A 83 0.92 5.36 2.75
CA ILE A 83 -0.33 6.10 2.93
C ILE A 83 -1.38 5.48 2.02
N MET A 84 -2.47 5.04 2.63
CA MET A 84 -3.66 4.56 1.93
C MET A 84 -4.86 5.41 2.35
N ARG A 85 -5.71 5.74 1.40
CA ARG A 85 -7.02 6.35 1.65
C ARG A 85 -8.10 5.38 1.19
N TYR A 86 -9.08 5.14 2.06
CA TYR A 86 -10.24 4.33 1.75
C TYR A 86 -11.27 5.18 1.00
N GLY A 87 -11.89 4.60 0.00
CA GLY A 87 -13.08 5.11 -0.68
C GLY A 87 -14.17 4.05 -0.61
N ASP A 88 -15.34 4.37 -1.10
CA ASP A 88 -16.51 3.48 -1.02
C ASP A 88 -16.26 2.14 -1.74
N ASP A 89 -15.69 2.19 -2.94
CA ASP A 89 -15.45 1.00 -3.77
C ASP A 89 -13.97 0.60 -3.81
N VAL A 90 -13.07 1.58 -3.78
CA VAL A 90 -11.63 1.38 -4.00
C VAL A 90 -10.80 2.12 -2.95
N ALA A 91 -9.93 1.42 -2.26
CA ALA A 91 -8.88 2.03 -1.47
C ALA A 91 -7.71 2.43 -2.38
N HIS A 92 -7.17 3.63 -2.18
CA HIS A 92 -6.07 4.16 -2.98
C HIS A 92 -4.77 4.18 -2.19
N LEU A 93 -3.79 3.39 -2.62
CA LEU A 93 -2.43 3.43 -2.07
C LEU A 93 -1.68 4.61 -2.67
N ASN A 94 -1.66 5.72 -1.94
CA ASN A 94 -1.11 7.00 -2.41
C ASN A 94 0.42 7.02 -2.41
N LEU A 95 1.04 6.51 -1.34
CA LEU A 95 2.50 6.50 -1.17
C LEU A 95 2.98 5.18 -0.56
N LEU A 96 4.14 4.74 -1.02
CA LEU A 96 4.92 3.67 -0.40
C LEU A 96 6.41 3.98 -0.58
N ALA A 97 7.14 4.14 0.50
CA ALA A 97 8.58 4.33 0.48
C ALA A 97 9.29 3.52 1.56
N VAL A 98 10.47 3.01 1.21
CA VAL A 98 11.43 2.40 2.14
C VAL A 98 12.77 3.06 1.93
N ALA A 99 13.39 3.55 3.01
CA ALA A 99 14.70 4.17 2.98
C ALA A 99 15.75 3.21 2.39
N PRO A 100 16.70 3.68 1.57
CA PRO A 100 17.63 2.83 0.82
C PRO A 100 18.35 1.79 1.70
N THR A 101 18.82 2.19 2.87
CA THR A 101 19.54 1.33 3.83
C THR A 101 18.68 0.22 4.44
N HIS A 102 17.36 0.29 4.28
CA HIS A 102 16.39 -0.66 4.82
C HIS A 102 15.66 -1.47 3.73
N ARG A 103 16.00 -1.26 2.45
CA ARG A 103 15.41 -2.00 1.32
C ARG A 103 15.81 -3.48 1.34
N ARG A 104 15.08 -4.29 0.55
CA ARG A 104 15.30 -5.75 0.38
C ARG A 104 15.16 -6.58 1.66
N ARG A 105 14.49 -6.03 2.66
CA ARG A 105 14.24 -6.69 3.96
C ARG A 105 12.74 -7.03 4.16
N GLY A 106 11.94 -7.01 3.09
CA GLY A 106 10.51 -7.34 3.16
C GLY A 106 9.60 -6.23 3.68
N LEU A 107 10.11 -5.04 4.05
CA LEU A 107 9.32 -3.97 4.69
C LEU A 107 8.20 -3.43 3.80
N ALA A 108 8.47 -3.21 2.51
CA ALA A 108 7.44 -2.75 1.58
C ALA A 108 6.29 -3.76 1.50
N ARG A 109 6.60 -5.07 1.43
CA ARG A 109 5.60 -6.13 1.44
C ARG A 109 4.79 -6.13 2.73
N ALA A 110 5.44 -6.02 3.89
CA ALA A 110 4.75 -6.00 5.18
C ALA A 110 3.83 -4.78 5.32
N LEU A 111 4.26 -3.59 4.87
CA LEU A 111 3.42 -2.39 4.84
C LEU A 111 2.18 -2.57 3.96
N VAL A 112 2.35 -3.08 2.73
CA VAL A 112 1.23 -3.29 1.80
C VAL A 112 0.27 -4.36 2.35
N GLN A 113 0.77 -5.49 2.82
CA GLN A 113 -0.08 -6.56 3.37
C GLN A 113 -0.90 -6.09 4.57
N TRP A 114 -0.30 -5.31 5.47
CA TRP A 114 -1.04 -4.74 6.60
C TRP A 114 -2.17 -3.81 6.13
N LEU A 115 -1.91 -2.98 5.11
CA LEU A 115 -2.92 -2.09 4.54
C LEU A 115 -4.02 -2.86 3.80
N GLU A 116 -3.68 -3.95 3.12
CA GLU A 116 -4.65 -4.84 2.47
C GLU A 116 -5.59 -5.49 3.49
N GLU A 117 -5.07 -5.97 4.62
CA GLU A 117 -5.88 -6.52 5.72
C GLU A 117 -6.77 -5.45 6.36
N SER A 118 -6.25 -4.24 6.52
CA SER A 118 -7.00 -3.09 7.00
C SER A 118 -8.14 -2.72 6.05
N ALA A 119 -7.90 -2.73 4.73
CA ALA A 119 -8.94 -2.49 3.73
C ALA A 119 -10.04 -3.55 3.77
N LEU A 120 -9.67 -4.84 3.90
CA LEU A 120 -10.63 -5.92 4.08
C LEU A 120 -11.52 -5.72 5.31
N THR A 121 -10.92 -5.28 6.43
CA THR A 121 -11.64 -4.99 7.68
C THR A 121 -12.59 -3.80 7.52
N ALA A 122 -12.20 -2.80 6.73
CA ALA A 122 -13.02 -1.63 6.41
C ALA A 122 -14.13 -1.94 5.37
N GLY A 123 -14.16 -3.15 4.79
CA GLY A 123 -15.14 -3.54 3.77
C GLY A 123 -14.77 -3.13 2.35
N THR A 124 -13.56 -2.62 2.12
CA THR A 124 -13.07 -2.27 0.79
C THR A 124 -12.25 -3.42 0.22
N PHE A 125 -12.65 -3.94 -0.95
CA PHE A 125 -12.08 -5.16 -1.53
C PHE A 125 -11.19 -4.92 -2.75
N ILE A 126 -11.09 -3.68 -3.20
CA ILE A 126 -10.28 -3.29 -4.35
C ILE A 126 -9.25 -2.25 -3.89
N ILE A 127 -7.99 -2.47 -4.22
CA ILE A 127 -6.91 -1.53 -3.94
C ILE A 127 -6.29 -1.10 -5.25
N GLY A 128 -6.26 0.20 -5.50
CA GLY A 128 -5.67 0.80 -6.68
C GLY A 128 -4.46 1.66 -6.33
N LEU A 129 -3.58 1.85 -7.30
CA LEU A 129 -2.42 2.73 -7.19
C LEU A 129 -1.98 3.21 -8.57
N GLU A 130 -1.22 4.30 -8.60
CA GLU A 130 -0.43 4.73 -9.75
C GLU A 130 1.05 4.74 -9.38
N LEU A 131 1.89 4.29 -10.29
CA LEU A 131 3.34 4.37 -10.18
C LEU A 131 3.95 4.97 -11.45
N ARG A 132 5.13 5.57 -11.34
CA ARG A 132 5.85 6.15 -12.48
C ARG A 132 6.11 5.07 -13.53
N ALA A 133 5.79 5.35 -14.79
CA ALA A 133 5.90 4.36 -15.86
C ALA A 133 7.32 3.79 -16.01
N GLY A 134 8.35 4.60 -15.73
CA GLY A 134 9.75 4.18 -15.73
C GLY A 134 10.20 3.40 -14.49
N ASN A 135 9.35 3.23 -13.46
CA ASN A 135 9.74 2.53 -12.23
C ASN A 135 9.50 1.01 -12.34
N GLU A 136 10.32 0.33 -13.13
CA GLU A 136 10.21 -1.11 -13.36
C GLU A 136 10.35 -1.93 -12.06
N ALA A 137 11.15 -1.46 -11.10
CA ALA A 137 11.33 -2.16 -9.82
C ALA A 137 10.03 -2.17 -8.99
N ALA A 138 9.31 -1.04 -8.92
CA ALA A 138 8.02 -0.96 -8.26
C ALA A 138 6.95 -1.76 -9.03
N ARG A 139 6.97 -1.69 -10.36
CA ARG A 139 6.08 -2.46 -11.23
C ARG A 139 6.20 -3.96 -11.00
N ALA A 140 7.43 -4.49 -10.98
CA ALA A 140 7.70 -5.89 -10.68
C ALA A 140 7.29 -6.26 -9.23
N PHE A 141 7.54 -5.37 -8.27
CA PHE A 141 7.14 -5.57 -6.88
C PHE A 141 5.63 -5.71 -6.73
N TYR A 142 4.83 -4.82 -7.32
CA TYR A 142 3.37 -4.89 -7.23
C TYR A 142 2.79 -6.09 -7.99
N ARG A 143 3.35 -6.44 -9.16
CA ARG A 143 2.98 -7.69 -9.87
C ARG A 143 3.21 -8.93 -8.98
N ALA A 144 4.34 -8.99 -8.26
CA ALA A 144 4.65 -10.08 -7.32
C ALA A 144 3.74 -10.12 -6.08
N LEU A 145 2.98 -9.05 -5.81
CA LEU A 145 1.91 -9.00 -4.81
C LEU A 145 0.52 -9.32 -5.39
N GLY A 146 0.42 -9.56 -6.69
CA GLY A 146 -0.84 -9.88 -7.36
C GLY A 146 -1.62 -8.66 -7.88
N TYR A 147 -0.99 -7.49 -7.94
CA TYR A 147 -1.55 -6.34 -8.65
C TYR A 147 -1.45 -6.56 -10.16
N ARG A 148 -2.51 -6.23 -10.89
CA ARG A 148 -2.54 -6.24 -12.34
C ARG A 148 -2.58 -4.82 -12.89
N GLU A 149 -2.00 -4.61 -14.05
CA GLU A 149 -2.04 -3.33 -14.74
C GLU A 149 -3.38 -3.13 -15.42
N LEU A 150 -3.91 -1.92 -15.33
CA LEU A 150 -5.11 -1.50 -16.06
C LEU A 150 -4.76 -0.70 -17.31
N GLY A 151 -3.67 0.09 -17.26
CA GLY A 151 -3.24 0.92 -18.37
C GLY A 151 -2.21 1.95 -17.97
N GLN A 152 -1.80 2.74 -18.96
CA GLN A 152 -0.89 3.87 -18.77
C GLN A 152 -1.68 5.18 -18.88
N ILE A 153 -1.37 6.12 -17.98
CA ILE A 153 -1.95 7.46 -17.95
C ILE A 153 -0.87 8.44 -18.38
N PRO A 154 -0.95 8.99 -19.60
CA PRO A 154 0.04 9.95 -20.09
C PRO A 154 0.06 11.23 -19.26
N GLY A 155 1.25 11.77 -18.98
CA GLY A 155 1.42 13.04 -18.30
C GLY A 155 0.90 13.12 -16.85
N TYR A 156 0.58 11.99 -16.22
CA TYR A 156 0.01 11.94 -14.87
C TYR A 156 0.82 12.73 -13.83
N TYR A 157 2.13 12.59 -13.87
CA TYR A 157 3.04 13.32 -13.00
C TYR A 157 3.38 14.68 -13.59
N GLN A 158 2.51 15.68 -13.34
CA GLN A 158 2.72 17.12 -13.68
C GLN A 158 2.94 17.38 -15.19
N GLY A 159 2.38 16.56 -16.07
CA GLY A 159 2.59 16.65 -17.51
C GLY A 159 3.94 16.12 -17.98
N VAL A 160 4.84 15.74 -17.06
CA VAL A 160 6.24 15.38 -17.37
C VAL A 160 6.39 13.87 -17.58
N GLU A 161 5.75 13.06 -16.73
CA GLU A 161 5.92 11.61 -16.76
C GLU A 161 4.58 10.89 -16.68
N SER A 162 4.46 9.79 -17.43
CA SER A 162 3.30 8.92 -17.41
C SER A 162 3.27 8.03 -16.16
N ALA A 163 2.07 7.63 -15.74
CA ALA A 163 1.88 6.61 -14.73
C ALA A 163 1.41 5.28 -15.34
N ILE A 164 1.73 4.18 -14.67
CA ILE A 164 1.04 2.90 -14.81
C ILE A 164 0.02 2.80 -13.69
N ARG A 165 -1.25 2.59 -14.03
CA ARG A 165 -2.31 2.30 -13.07
C ARG A 165 -2.36 0.80 -12.81
N MET A 166 -2.36 0.42 -11.54
CA MET A 166 -2.46 -0.97 -11.12
C MET A 166 -3.57 -1.17 -10.10
N VAL A 167 -4.13 -2.37 -10.08
CA VAL A 167 -5.21 -2.72 -9.17
C VAL A 167 -5.06 -4.14 -8.66
N ARG A 168 -5.49 -4.37 -7.42
CA ARG A 168 -5.64 -5.70 -6.83
C ARG A 168 -7.02 -5.85 -6.21
N VAL A 169 -7.68 -6.98 -6.49
CA VAL A 169 -8.86 -7.44 -5.77
C VAL A 169 -8.37 -8.33 -4.63
N VAL A 170 -8.60 -7.90 -3.38
CA VAL A 170 -8.09 -8.59 -2.18
C VAL A 170 -9.08 -9.64 -1.64
N ARG A 171 -10.36 -9.57 -2.03
CA ARG A 171 -11.38 -10.57 -1.69
C ARG A 171 -12.40 -10.71 -2.81
N GLY A 172 -12.69 -11.96 -3.20
CA GLY A 172 -13.66 -12.29 -4.26
C GLY A 172 -13.03 -12.23 -5.65
N GLU A 173 -13.29 -13.24 -6.48
CA GLU A 173 -12.74 -13.32 -7.85
C GLU A 173 -13.38 -12.33 -8.84
N ARG A 174 -14.50 -11.69 -8.48
CA ARG A 174 -15.35 -10.87 -9.36
C ARG A 174 -15.75 -9.52 -8.77
N ALA A 175 -14.92 -8.89 -7.94
CA ALA A 175 -15.18 -7.50 -7.62
C ALA A 175 -15.10 -6.68 -8.93
N ASN A 176 -16.22 -6.07 -9.32
CA ASN A 176 -16.30 -5.26 -10.52
C ASN A 176 -15.49 -3.98 -10.27
N ILE A 177 -14.40 -3.82 -10.99
CA ILE A 177 -13.57 -2.61 -10.88
C ILE A 177 -14.40 -1.44 -11.41
N PRO A 178 -14.63 -0.39 -10.62
CA PRO A 178 -15.42 0.76 -11.03
C PRO A 178 -14.94 1.34 -12.36
N GLY A 179 -15.86 1.78 -13.21
CA GLY A 179 -15.55 2.33 -14.52
C GLY A 179 -14.57 3.51 -14.47
N SER A 180 -14.62 4.32 -13.40
CA SER A 180 -13.66 5.41 -13.13
C SER A 180 -12.20 4.94 -13.02
N TRP A 181 -11.97 3.66 -12.68
CA TRP A 181 -10.64 3.04 -12.63
C TRP A 181 -10.26 2.34 -13.94
N GLN A 182 -11.25 2.00 -14.76
CA GLN A 182 -11.03 1.33 -16.06
C GLN A 182 -10.75 2.34 -17.18
N GLN A 183 -11.23 3.57 -17.05
CA GLN A 183 -11.01 4.62 -18.03
C GLN A 183 -9.61 5.21 -17.85
N THR A 184 -8.77 5.08 -18.87
CA THR A 184 -7.59 5.93 -19.04
C THR A 184 -8.11 7.27 -19.56
N PRO A 185 -7.80 8.42 -18.92
CA PRO A 185 -8.19 9.72 -19.43
C PRO A 185 -7.56 10.01 -20.77
#